data_864593617f83b80a7d44b930a40e39f8
#
_entry.id   864593617f83b80a7d44b930a40e39f8
#
_cell.length_a   1.000
_cell.length_b   1.000
_cell.length_c   1.000
_cell.angle_alpha   90.00
_cell.angle_beta   90.00
_cell.angle_gamma   90.00
#
_symmetry.space_group_name_H-M   'P 1'
#
loop_
_entity.id
_entity.type
_entity.pdbx_description
1 polymer ?
#
loop_
_entity_poly.entity_id
_entity_poly.type
_entity_poly.pdbx_seq_one_letter_code
_entity_poly.pdbx_strand_id
1 'polypeptide(L)'
;MIIDERFRTFINSMDTPHTDFLEELYERAQEDGVPVIRREMQSFLKTFLNISRPKAILEVGTAVGFSAILMAQYTPDIEKITTIENYEKRVTEARKNIEASGFSDIIELINADAADVLQRLDTQYDLIFMDAAKGQYINFLPHIKRLMKKGSVLISDNVLQNGDMIESRFVVERRDRTIHKRMREYLYVLKHDEELLTSIIPLGDGITLSVMR
;
A
#
# COMPACT_ATOMS: atom_id res chain seq x y z
N MET A 1 -15.50 -3.93 -10.88
CA MET A 1 -14.67 -5.00 -10.26
C MET A 1 -13.81 -5.62 -11.37
N ILE A 2 -12.50 -5.80 -11.11
CA ILE A 2 -11.53 -6.25 -12.13
C ILE A 2 -11.56 -7.76 -12.29
N ILE A 3 -11.81 -8.50 -11.20
CA ILE A 3 -11.90 -9.96 -11.18
C ILE A 3 -13.34 -10.35 -10.83
N ASP A 4 -13.85 -11.41 -11.48
CA ASP A 4 -15.16 -12.00 -11.17
C ASP A 4 -15.22 -12.36 -9.68
N GLU A 5 -16.30 -11.96 -9.00
CA GLU A 5 -16.50 -12.15 -7.56
C GLU A 5 -16.44 -13.60 -7.12
N ARG A 6 -16.85 -14.53 -7.98
CA ARG A 6 -16.79 -15.97 -7.69
C ARG A 6 -15.35 -16.46 -7.51
N PHE A 7 -14.41 -15.98 -8.34
CA PHE A 7 -12.98 -16.29 -8.18
C PHE A 7 -12.43 -15.72 -6.89
N ARG A 8 -12.76 -14.45 -6.60
CA ARG A 8 -12.33 -13.79 -5.35
C ARG A 8 -12.84 -14.55 -4.13
N THR A 9 -14.14 -14.88 -4.08
CA THR A 9 -14.75 -15.63 -2.99
C THR A 9 -14.09 -17.00 -2.82
N PHE A 10 -13.87 -17.71 -3.93
CA PHE A 10 -13.20 -19.00 -3.91
C PHE A 10 -11.76 -18.91 -3.38
N ILE A 11 -10.95 -17.97 -3.90
CA ILE A 11 -9.56 -17.78 -3.47
C ILE A 11 -9.52 -17.45 -1.98
N ASN A 12 -10.32 -16.49 -1.53
CA ASN A 12 -10.36 -16.08 -0.12
C ASN A 12 -10.82 -17.20 0.81
N SER A 13 -11.68 -18.13 0.33
CA SER A 13 -12.12 -19.30 1.11
C SER A 13 -11.02 -20.33 1.33
N MET A 14 -9.95 -20.30 0.54
CA MET A 14 -8.79 -21.18 0.65
C MET A 14 -7.69 -20.59 1.55
N ASP A 15 -7.81 -19.31 1.93
CA ASP A 15 -6.81 -18.64 2.75
C ASP A 15 -6.91 -19.06 4.23
N THR A 16 -5.79 -19.01 4.91
CA THR A 16 -5.74 -19.24 6.35
C THR A 16 -5.94 -17.93 7.10
N PRO A 17 -6.68 -17.92 8.22
CA PRO A 17 -6.87 -16.71 9.01
C PRO A 17 -5.52 -16.14 9.49
N HIS A 18 -5.52 -14.86 9.79
CA HIS A 18 -4.40 -14.20 10.47
C HIS A 18 -4.41 -14.54 11.98
N THR A 19 -3.56 -13.87 12.74
CA THR A 19 -3.67 -13.88 14.22
C THR A 19 -4.99 -13.27 14.66
N ASP A 20 -5.50 -13.71 15.81
CA ASP A 20 -6.78 -13.19 16.35
C ASP A 20 -6.79 -11.66 16.40
N PHE A 21 -5.68 -11.04 16.79
CA PHE A 21 -5.54 -9.59 16.83
C PHE A 21 -5.77 -8.93 15.44
N LEU A 22 -5.17 -9.46 14.38
CA LEU A 22 -5.34 -8.92 13.02
C LEU A 22 -6.76 -9.14 12.48
N GLU A 23 -7.38 -10.29 12.80
CA GLU A 23 -8.76 -10.56 12.42
C GLU A 23 -9.73 -9.59 13.11
N GLU A 24 -9.61 -9.41 14.42
CA GLU A 24 -10.40 -8.45 15.18
C GLU A 24 -10.19 -7.01 14.70
N LEU A 25 -8.95 -6.63 14.38
CA LEU A 25 -8.64 -5.31 13.84
C LEU A 25 -9.28 -5.10 12.46
N TYR A 26 -9.25 -6.14 11.61
CA TYR A 26 -9.89 -6.10 10.30
C TYR A 26 -11.40 -5.94 10.42
N GLU A 27 -12.06 -6.74 11.27
CA GLU A 27 -13.50 -6.69 11.49
C GLU A 27 -13.94 -5.31 12.01
N ARG A 28 -13.28 -4.78 13.02
CA ARG A 28 -13.55 -3.43 13.54
C ARG A 28 -13.37 -2.36 12.46
N ALA A 29 -12.32 -2.45 11.65
CA ALA A 29 -12.12 -1.50 10.56
C ALA A 29 -13.25 -1.55 9.53
N GLN A 30 -13.77 -2.75 9.21
CA GLN A 30 -14.92 -2.92 8.31
C GLN A 30 -16.20 -2.33 8.92
N GLU A 31 -16.48 -2.60 10.19
CA GLU A 31 -17.65 -2.05 10.92
C GLU A 31 -17.62 -0.52 10.98
N ASP A 32 -16.43 0.06 11.20
CA ASP A 32 -16.23 1.51 11.25
C ASP A 32 -16.14 2.18 9.86
N GLY A 33 -16.28 1.39 8.79
CA GLY A 33 -16.17 1.87 7.41
C GLY A 33 -14.79 2.42 7.07
N VAL A 34 -13.72 1.91 7.71
CA VAL A 34 -12.34 2.27 7.41
C VAL A 34 -11.85 1.43 6.25
N PRO A 35 -11.37 2.05 5.15
CA PRO A 35 -10.74 1.28 4.10
C PRO A 35 -9.43 0.67 4.60
N VAL A 36 -9.35 -0.65 4.52
CA VAL A 36 -8.12 -1.45 4.74
C VAL A 36 -7.91 -2.35 3.54
N ILE A 37 -6.68 -2.79 3.33
CA ILE A 37 -6.32 -3.67 2.21
C ILE A 37 -7.19 -4.93 2.18
N ARG A 38 -7.62 -5.31 0.98
CA ARG A 38 -8.51 -6.47 0.77
C ARG A 38 -7.82 -7.79 1.09
N ARG A 39 -8.59 -8.84 1.36
CA ARG A 39 -8.07 -10.18 1.73
C ARG A 39 -7.07 -10.72 0.70
N GLU A 40 -7.36 -10.60 -0.58
CA GLU A 40 -6.44 -11.03 -1.63
C GLU A 40 -5.11 -10.25 -1.62
N MET A 41 -5.13 -8.97 -1.24
CA MET A 41 -3.90 -8.18 -1.06
C MET A 41 -3.14 -8.60 0.21
N GLN A 42 -3.86 -8.92 1.29
CA GLN A 42 -3.26 -9.43 2.52
C GLN A 42 -2.53 -10.75 2.24
N SER A 43 -3.16 -11.69 1.53
CA SER A 43 -2.57 -12.97 1.13
C SER A 43 -1.34 -12.79 0.24
N PHE A 44 -1.42 -11.90 -0.74
CA PHE A 44 -0.28 -11.55 -1.58
C PHE A 44 0.89 -10.99 -0.75
N LEU A 45 0.63 -10.02 0.13
CA LEU A 45 1.67 -9.44 0.98
C LEU A 45 2.32 -10.48 1.89
N LYS A 46 1.56 -11.36 2.54
CA LYS A 46 2.12 -12.47 3.34
C LYS A 46 3.17 -13.26 2.57
N THR A 47 2.83 -13.67 1.36
CA THR A 47 3.72 -14.46 0.51
C THR A 47 4.90 -13.63 0.03
N PHE A 48 4.65 -12.42 -0.47
CA PHE A 48 5.66 -11.53 -1.01
C PHE A 48 6.72 -11.13 0.05
N LEU A 49 6.30 -10.81 1.27
CA LEU A 49 7.19 -10.43 2.38
C LEU A 49 8.12 -11.58 2.78
N ASN A 50 7.63 -12.83 2.74
CA ASN A 50 8.46 -14.00 3.01
C ASN A 50 9.48 -14.29 1.89
N ILE A 51 9.17 -13.93 0.65
CA ILE A 51 10.09 -14.07 -0.50
C ILE A 51 11.14 -12.94 -0.47
N SER A 52 10.70 -11.68 -0.35
CA SER A 52 11.55 -10.50 -0.48
C SER A 52 12.33 -10.17 0.78
N ARG A 53 11.81 -10.55 1.97
CA ARG A 53 12.43 -10.35 3.31
C ARG A 53 12.98 -8.94 3.50
N PRO A 54 12.18 -7.89 3.32
CA PRO A 54 12.65 -6.53 3.49
C PRO A 54 13.00 -6.27 4.96
N LYS A 55 14.08 -5.54 5.21
CA LYS A 55 14.49 -5.12 6.56
C LYS A 55 13.91 -3.76 6.93
N ALA A 56 13.79 -2.88 5.96
CA ALA A 56 13.22 -1.54 6.11
C ALA A 56 12.06 -1.35 5.13
N ILE A 57 10.89 -1.01 5.68
CA ILE A 57 9.65 -0.76 4.91
C ILE A 57 9.20 0.69 5.11
N LEU A 58 8.85 1.37 4.03
CA LEU A 58 8.11 2.62 4.06
C LEU A 58 6.68 2.37 3.62
N GLU A 59 5.72 2.80 4.41
CA GLU A 59 4.30 2.83 4.06
C GLU A 59 3.81 4.26 3.92
N VAL A 60 3.11 4.57 2.85
CA VAL A 60 2.47 5.87 2.62
C VAL A 60 0.95 5.68 2.65
N GLY A 61 0.34 6.07 3.76
CA GLY A 61 -1.05 5.83 4.10
C GLY A 61 -1.20 4.73 5.15
N THR A 62 -1.31 5.12 6.43
CA THR A 62 -1.39 4.20 7.57
C THR A 62 -2.83 3.76 7.87
N ALA A 63 -3.80 4.65 7.63
CA ALA A 63 -5.18 4.49 8.12
C ALA A 63 -5.20 4.10 9.61
N VAL A 64 -5.71 2.93 9.96
CA VAL A 64 -5.76 2.42 11.36
C VAL A 64 -4.57 1.55 11.74
N GLY A 65 -3.53 1.46 10.88
CA GLY A 65 -2.31 0.69 11.14
C GLY A 65 -2.37 -0.77 10.74
N PHE A 66 -3.46 -1.21 10.11
CA PHE A 66 -3.67 -2.63 9.77
C PHE A 66 -2.55 -3.19 8.89
N SER A 67 -2.25 -2.54 7.77
CA SER A 67 -1.23 -2.98 6.82
C SER A 67 0.19 -2.92 7.41
N ALA A 68 0.52 -1.89 8.18
CA ALA A 68 1.79 -1.80 8.88
C ALA A 68 1.99 -2.97 9.87
N ILE A 69 0.96 -3.29 10.67
CA ILE A 69 0.97 -4.39 11.63
C ILE A 69 1.05 -5.75 10.91
N LEU A 70 0.28 -5.92 9.83
CA LEU A 70 0.35 -7.13 9.00
C LEU A 70 1.77 -7.30 8.41
N MET A 71 2.37 -6.23 7.89
CA MET A 71 3.74 -6.29 7.36
C MET A 71 4.75 -6.62 8.47
N ALA A 72 4.61 -6.07 9.67
CA ALA A 72 5.46 -6.40 10.80
C ALA A 72 5.33 -7.88 11.21
N GLN A 73 4.10 -8.40 11.25
CA GLN A 73 3.81 -9.78 11.65
C GLN A 73 4.38 -10.82 10.69
N TYR A 74 4.36 -10.54 9.38
CA TYR A 74 4.70 -11.54 8.35
C TYR A 74 6.05 -11.31 7.66
N THR A 75 6.80 -10.28 8.03
CA THR A 75 8.15 -10.05 7.47
C THR A 75 9.20 -10.69 8.36
N PRO A 76 9.89 -11.75 7.92
CA PRO A 76 11.01 -12.30 8.67
C PRO A 76 12.14 -11.28 8.83
N ASP A 77 12.68 -11.17 10.04
CA ASP A 77 13.83 -10.32 10.36
C ASP A 77 13.61 -8.81 10.05
N ILE A 78 12.38 -8.33 10.14
CA ILE A 78 12.06 -6.91 9.97
C ILE A 78 12.77 -6.06 11.02
N GLU A 79 13.43 -4.99 10.59
CA GLU A 79 14.13 -4.08 11.48
C GLU A 79 13.32 -2.80 11.73
N LYS A 80 12.67 -2.27 10.68
CA LYS A 80 11.92 -1.03 10.79
C LYS A 80 10.81 -0.91 9.76
N ILE A 81 9.67 -0.38 10.19
CA ILE A 81 8.58 0.10 9.34
C ILE A 81 8.33 1.57 9.68
N THR A 82 8.46 2.46 8.68
CA THR A 82 8.04 3.85 8.79
C THR A 82 6.72 3.99 8.06
N THR A 83 5.69 4.49 8.74
CA THR A 83 4.35 4.69 8.14
C THR A 83 3.88 6.13 8.34
N ILE A 84 3.19 6.70 7.34
CA ILE A 84 2.83 8.12 7.28
C ILE A 84 1.31 8.26 7.19
N GLU A 85 0.75 9.08 8.08
CA GLU A 85 -0.67 9.45 8.11
C GLU A 85 -0.83 10.89 8.57
N ASN A 86 -1.77 11.63 8.01
CA ASN A 86 -2.04 13.01 8.42
C ASN A 86 -3.46 13.25 8.96
N TYR A 87 -4.35 12.27 8.89
CA TYR A 87 -5.69 12.39 9.44
C TYR A 87 -5.69 12.03 10.93
N GLU A 88 -5.77 13.02 11.79
CA GLU A 88 -5.58 12.92 13.25
C GLU A 88 -6.40 11.81 13.91
N LYS A 89 -7.65 11.61 13.47
CA LYS A 89 -8.49 10.51 13.96
C LYS A 89 -7.83 9.15 13.68
N ARG A 90 -7.30 8.95 12.47
CA ARG A 90 -6.64 7.69 12.07
C ARG A 90 -5.29 7.52 12.75
N VAL A 91 -4.54 8.59 12.90
CA VAL A 91 -3.28 8.60 13.67
C VAL A 91 -3.51 8.11 15.10
N THR A 92 -4.56 8.63 15.76
CA THR A 92 -4.89 8.23 17.13
C THR A 92 -5.28 6.75 17.22
N GLU A 93 -6.06 6.25 16.27
CA GLU A 93 -6.46 4.84 16.18
C GLU A 93 -5.24 3.95 15.87
N ALA A 94 -4.43 4.32 14.88
CA ALA A 94 -3.24 3.57 14.48
C ALA A 94 -2.24 3.44 15.63
N ARG A 95 -1.98 4.51 16.39
CA ARG A 95 -1.09 4.46 17.56
C ARG A 95 -1.53 3.42 18.59
N LYS A 96 -2.84 3.40 18.92
CA LYS A 96 -3.41 2.42 19.84
C LYS A 96 -3.28 0.99 19.32
N ASN A 97 -3.52 0.78 18.03
CA ASN A 97 -3.43 -0.53 17.41
C ASN A 97 -1.98 -1.02 17.33
N ILE A 98 -1.03 -0.14 16.97
CA ILE A 98 0.41 -0.45 16.95
C ILE A 98 0.90 -0.82 18.35
N GLU A 99 0.51 -0.07 19.37
CA GLU A 99 0.85 -0.38 20.78
C GLU A 99 0.28 -1.74 21.20
N ALA A 100 -1.01 -1.98 20.94
CA ALA A 100 -1.67 -3.23 21.29
C ALA A 100 -1.12 -4.44 20.52
N SER A 101 -0.58 -4.24 19.33
CA SER A 101 0.03 -5.31 18.52
C SER A 101 1.38 -5.80 19.04
N GLY A 102 2.05 -5.02 19.91
CA GLY A 102 3.41 -5.30 20.41
C GLY A 102 4.53 -4.92 19.41
N PHE A 103 4.23 -4.23 18.30
CA PHE A 103 5.23 -3.82 17.30
C PHE A 103 5.68 -2.36 17.41
N SER A 104 5.47 -1.70 18.55
CA SER A 104 5.82 -0.28 18.75
C SER A 104 7.33 0.01 18.60
N ASP A 105 8.19 -0.96 18.85
CA ASP A 105 9.63 -0.82 18.67
C ASP A 105 10.07 -0.90 17.20
N ILE A 106 9.21 -1.46 16.32
CA ILE A 106 9.48 -1.68 14.90
C ILE A 106 8.76 -0.66 14.03
N ILE A 107 7.52 -0.29 14.41
CA ILE A 107 6.66 0.60 13.60
C ILE A 107 6.76 2.04 14.12
N GLU A 108 7.32 2.92 13.31
CA GLU A 108 7.32 4.37 13.52
C GLU A 108 6.21 5.03 12.73
N LEU A 109 5.20 5.59 13.43
CA LEU A 109 4.12 6.36 12.81
C LEU A 109 4.45 7.86 12.81
N ILE A 110 4.59 8.42 11.60
CA ILE A 110 4.80 9.85 11.38
C ILE A 110 3.45 10.53 11.10
N ASN A 111 3.02 11.40 12.02
CA ASN A 111 1.84 12.24 11.84
C ASN A 111 2.21 13.52 11.08
N ALA A 112 2.16 13.48 9.75
CA ALA A 112 2.42 14.63 8.87
C ALA A 112 1.91 14.37 7.45
N ASP A 113 1.89 15.43 6.63
CA ASP A 113 1.60 15.29 5.20
C ASP A 113 2.69 14.48 4.49
N ALA A 114 2.25 13.51 3.68
CA ALA A 114 3.17 12.60 2.99
C ALA A 114 4.11 13.33 2.02
N ALA A 115 3.67 14.40 1.35
CA ALA A 115 4.53 15.17 0.45
C ALA A 115 5.70 15.80 1.21
N ASP A 116 5.44 16.37 2.39
CA ASP A 116 6.46 16.99 3.23
C ASP A 116 7.43 15.95 3.82
N VAL A 117 6.89 14.81 4.26
CA VAL A 117 7.71 13.72 4.83
C VAL A 117 8.62 13.13 3.76
N LEU A 118 8.05 12.75 2.61
CA LEU A 118 8.80 12.13 1.52
C LEU A 118 9.93 13.01 0.99
N GLN A 119 9.79 14.33 1.03
CA GLN A 119 10.86 15.27 0.65
C GLN A 119 12.05 15.25 1.62
N ARG A 120 11.79 15.05 2.92
CA ARG A 120 12.79 15.17 4.01
C ARG A 120 13.44 13.85 4.39
N LEU A 121 12.76 12.70 4.13
CA LEU A 121 13.35 11.40 4.38
C LEU A 121 14.61 11.23 3.54
N ASP A 122 15.66 10.66 4.12
CA ASP A 122 16.95 10.33 3.48
C ASP A 122 17.32 8.84 3.63
N THR A 123 16.56 8.12 4.43
CA THR A 123 16.72 6.66 4.62
C THR A 123 16.28 5.90 3.38
N GLN A 124 17.05 4.90 2.97
CA GLN A 124 16.66 3.97 1.91
C GLN A 124 15.88 2.78 2.46
N TYR A 125 14.86 2.36 1.71
CA TYR A 125 13.97 1.27 2.07
C TYR A 125 14.09 0.10 1.09
N ASP A 126 13.90 -1.12 1.58
CA ASP A 126 13.86 -2.34 0.76
C ASP A 126 12.52 -2.53 0.08
N LEU A 127 11.44 -2.13 0.78
CA LEU A 127 10.07 -2.15 0.29
C LEU A 127 9.41 -0.80 0.57
N ILE A 128 8.73 -0.27 -0.44
CA ILE A 128 7.83 0.88 -0.28
C ILE A 128 6.42 0.44 -0.67
N PHE A 129 5.48 0.56 0.28
CA PHE A 129 4.07 0.28 0.07
C PHE A 129 3.30 1.60 0.01
N MET A 130 2.69 1.89 -1.13
CA MET A 130 1.98 3.14 -1.37
C MET A 130 0.48 2.88 -1.51
N ASP A 131 -0.28 3.23 -0.47
CA ASP A 131 -1.75 3.22 -0.42
C ASP A 131 -2.28 4.54 0.13
N ALA A 132 -2.00 5.62 -0.58
CA ALA A 132 -2.36 6.99 -0.20
C ALA A 132 -3.39 7.61 -1.16
N ALA A 133 -3.54 8.93 -1.10
CA ALA A 133 -4.37 9.69 -2.02
C ALA A 133 -3.91 9.52 -3.48
N LYS A 134 -4.65 8.79 -4.28
CA LYS A 134 -4.31 8.31 -5.64
C LYS A 134 -3.91 9.43 -6.62
N GLY A 135 -4.48 10.62 -6.44
CA GLY A 135 -4.09 11.80 -7.22
C GLY A 135 -2.68 12.32 -6.95
N GLN A 136 -2.00 11.81 -5.91
CA GLN A 136 -0.65 12.24 -5.52
C GLN A 136 0.46 11.27 -5.95
N TYR A 137 0.15 10.05 -6.39
CA TYR A 137 1.13 9.04 -6.74
C TYR A 137 2.20 9.52 -7.71
N ILE A 138 1.80 10.22 -8.76
CA ILE A 138 2.73 10.79 -9.75
C ILE A 138 3.65 11.85 -9.13
N ASN A 139 3.15 12.62 -8.15
CA ASN A 139 3.93 13.63 -7.44
C ASN A 139 4.90 13.01 -6.42
N PHE A 140 4.51 11.89 -5.80
CA PHE A 140 5.34 11.17 -4.84
C PHE A 140 6.46 10.38 -5.52
N LEU A 141 6.28 9.94 -6.76
CA LEU A 141 7.20 9.04 -7.44
C LEU A 141 8.67 9.50 -7.46
N PRO A 142 9.02 10.77 -7.74
CA PRO A 142 10.41 11.22 -7.70
C PRO A 142 11.05 11.06 -6.31
N HIS A 143 10.30 11.34 -5.26
CA HIS A 143 10.77 11.19 -3.87
C HIS A 143 10.89 9.71 -3.48
N ILE A 144 9.91 8.90 -3.87
CA ILE A 144 9.92 7.44 -3.67
C ILE A 144 11.15 6.81 -4.33
N LYS A 145 11.44 7.15 -5.60
CA LYS A 145 12.63 6.64 -6.31
C LYS A 145 13.93 6.97 -5.57
N ARG A 146 14.07 8.17 -5.02
CA ARG A 146 15.23 8.57 -4.23
C ARG A 146 15.43 7.73 -2.97
N LEU A 147 14.33 7.26 -2.38
CA LEU A 147 14.33 6.42 -1.18
C LEU A 147 14.50 4.92 -1.49
N MET A 148 14.59 4.54 -2.77
CA MET A 148 14.86 3.18 -3.22
C MET A 148 16.35 2.99 -3.48
N LYS A 149 16.85 1.80 -3.22
CA LYS A 149 18.17 1.32 -3.63
C LYS A 149 18.02 0.20 -4.66
N LYS A 150 19.08 -0.22 -5.32
CA LYS A 150 19.05 -1.35 -6.24
C LYS A 150 18.44 -2.59 -5.57
N GLY A 151 17.45 -3.19 -6.21
CA GLY A 151 16.68 -4.33 -5.70
C GLY A 151 15.48 -3.95 -4.82
N SER A 152 15.34 -2.69 -4.42
CA SER A 152 14.14 -2.24 -3.69
C SER A 152 12.88 -2.41 -4.52
N VAL A 153 11.78 -2.68 -3.84
CA VAL A 153 10.47 -2.88 -4.46
C VAL A 153 9.51 -1.75 -4.06
N LEU A 154 8.81 -1.22 -5.06
CA LEU A 154 7.64 -0.36 -4.86
C LEU A 154 6.39 -1.14 -5.22
N ILE A 155 5.46 -1.24 -4.27
CA ILE A 155 4.09 -1.72 -4.48
C ILE A 155 3.15 -0.53 -4.34
N SER A 156 2.36 -0.26 -5.39
CA SER A 156 1.32 0.78 -5.32
C SER A 156 -0.05 0.13 -5.44
N ASP A 157 -0.91 0.36 -4.46
CA ASP A 157 -2.24 -0.24 -4.39
C ASP A 157 -3.31 0.62 -5.08
N ASN A 158 -4.42 -0.03 -5.46
CA ASN A 158 -5.62 0.52 -6.08
C ASN A 158 -5.38 1.30 -7.40
N VAL A 159 -4.39 0.91 -8.18
CA VAL A 159 -3.99 1.65 -9.39
C VAL A 159 -4.96 1.49 -10.56
N LEU A 160 -5.84 0.47 -10.56
CA LEU A 160 -6.83 0.26 -11.62
C LEU A 160 -8.24 0.74 -11.24
N GLN A 161 -8.46 1.18 -9.99
CA GLN A 161 -9.69 1.86 -9.53
C GLN A 161 -10.97 1.14 -9.99
N ASN A 162 -11.16 -0.12 -9.61
CA ASN A 162 -12.29 -0.94 -10.03
C ASN A 162 -12.51 -1.06 -11.55
N GLY A 163 -11.50 -0.75 -12.36
CA GLY A 163 -11.56 -0.80 -13.82
C GLY A 163 -11.74 0.57 -14.48
N ASP A 164 -11.92 1.65 -13.73
CA ASP A 164 -12.06 2.99 -14.32
C ASP A 164 -10.88 3.38 -15.22
N MET A 165 -9.69 2.80 -14.95
CA MET A 165 -8.47 3.11 -15.71
C MET A 165 -8.51 2.66 -17.17
N ILE A 166 -9.33 1.66 -17.53
CA ILE A 166 -9.49 1.23 -18.93
C ILE A 166 -10.52 2.07 -19.67
N GLU A 167 -11.36 2.80 -18.94
CA GLU A 167 -12.42 3.62 -19.52
C GLU A 167 -11.89 4.92 -20.15
N SER A 168 -12.66 5.48 -21.09
CA SER A 168 -12.42 6.81 -21.58
C SER A 168 -12.66 7.85 -20.47
N ARG A 169 -11.82 8.89 -20.41
CA ARG A 169 -12.02 10.02 -19.46
C ARG A 169 -13.42 10.66 -19.53
N PHE A 170 -14.13 10.48 -20.63
CA PHE A 170 -15.47 11.04 -20.83
C PHE A 170 -16.56 10.21 -20.15
N VAL A 171 -16.32 8.93 -19.92
CA VAL A 171 -17.21 8.00 -19.19
C VAL A 171 -17.05 8.18 -17.68
N VAL A 172 -15.82 8.48 -17.24
CA VAL A 172 -15.52 8.72 -15.82
C VAL A 172 -16.20 9.99 -15.31
N GLU A 173 -16.76 9.94 -14.10
CA GLU A 173 -17.41 11.08 -13.45
C GLU A 173 -16.49 12.31 -13.43
N ARG A 174 -17.07 13.49 -13.65
CA ARG A 174 -16.31 14.75 -13.77
C ARG A 174 -15.36 15.00 -12.57
N ARG A 175 -15.80 14.67 -11.38
CA ARG A 175 -15.00 14.84 -10.14
C ARG A 175 -13.74 13.97 -10.15
N ASP A 176 -13.78 12.77 -10.76
CA ASP A 176 -12.71 11.78 -10.72
C ASP A 176 -11.75 11.87 -11.92
N ARG A 177 -12.07 12.72 -12.93
CA ARG A 177 -11.28 12.86 -14.15
C ARG A 177 -9.84 13.30 -13.92
N THR A 178 -9.57 14.08 -12.89
CA THR A 178 -8.22 14.51 -12.55
C THR A 178 -7.42 13.35 -11.98
N ILE A 179 -8.02 12.55 -11.09
CA ILE A 179 -7.41 11.36 -10.50
C ILE A 179 -7.14 10.34 -11.61
N HIS A 180 -8.14 10.07 -12.46
CA HIS A 180 -8.03 9.18 -13.61
C HIS A 180 -6.85 9.57 -14.52
N LYS A 181 -6.75 10.86 -14.90
CA LYS A 181 -5.64 11.35 -15.74
C LYS A 181 -4.29 11.11 -15.08
N ARG A 182 -4.14 11.52 -13.82
CA ARG A 182 -2.89 11.41 -13.06
C ARG A 182 -2.46 9.96 -12.82
N MET A 183 -3.41 9.07 -12.57
CA MET A 183 -3.13 7.65 -12.41
C MET A 183 -2.70 7.00 -13.72
N ARG A 184 -3.32 7.32 -14.85
CA ARG A 184 -2.86 6.84 -16.16
C ARG A 184 -1.45 7.34 -16.50
N GLU A 185 -1.15 8.59 -16.18
CA GLU A 185 0.19 9.16 -16.30
C GLU A 185 1.20 8.42 -15.42
N TYR A 186 0.83 8.17 -14.15
CA TYR A 186 1.65 7.40 -13.21
C TYR A 186 1.97 6.00 -13.74
N LEU A 187 0.96 5.26 -14.21
CA LEU A 187 1.16 3.93 -14.78
C LEU A 187 2.04 3.96 -16.03
N TYR A 188 1.85 4.97 -16.89
CA TYR A 188 2.69 5.16 -18.07
C TYR A 188 4.15 5.41 -17.69
N VAL A 189 4.39 6.35 -16.76
CA VAL A 189 5.75 6.67 -16.28
C VAL A 189 6.42 5.44 -15.69
N LEU A 190 5.76 4.72 -14.77
CA LEU A 190 6.31 3.50 -14.17
C LEU A 190 6.70 2.43 -15.21
N LYS A 191 5.91 2.27 -16.25
CA LYS A 191 6.16 1.26 -17.32
C LYS A 191 7.29 1.64 -18.27
N HIS A 192 7.60 2.93 -18.39
CA HIS A 192 8.61 3.46 -19.31
C HIS A 192 9.85 4.01 -18.59
N ASP A 193 9.90 3.92 -17.27
CA ASP A 193 11.07 4.33 -16.50
C ASP A 193 12.20 3.30 -16.66
N GLU A 194 13.37 3.74 -17.10
CA GLU A 194 14.53 2.88 -17.37
C GLU A 194 15.14 2.27 -16.11
N GLU A 195 14.97 2.94 -14.95
CA GLU A 195 15.46 2.48 -13.66
C GLU A 195 14.52 1.48 -12.97
N LEU A 196 13.27 1.36 -13.44
CA LEU A 196 12.26 0.49 -12.85
C LEU A 196 11.88 -0.65 -13.79
N LEU A 197 11.73 -1.84 -13.23
CA LEU A 197 11.08 -2.97 -13.88
C LEU A 197 9.69 -3.14 -13.28
N THR A 198 8.64 -2.77 -14.04
CA THR A 198 7.28 -2.68 -13.52
C THR A 198 6.32 -3.69 -14.16
N SER A 199 5.55 -4.38 -13.33
CA SER A 199 4.37 -5.16 -13.71
C SER A 199 3.10 -4.51 -13.13
N ILE A 200 2.02 -4.50 -13.92
CA ILE A 200 0.67 -4.15 -13.44
C ILE A 200 -0.07 -5.46 -13.24
N ILE A 201 -0.58 -5.69 -12.04
CA ILE A 201 -1.21 -6.94 -11.63
C ILE A 201 -2.67 -6.65 -11.24
N PRO A 202 -3.66 -7.35 -11.82
CA PRO A 202 -5.07 -7.14 -11.51
C PRO A 202 -5.47 -7.86 -10.20
N LEU A 203 -4.81 -7.50 -9.10
CA LEU A 203 -5.08 -7.98 -7.75
C LEU A 203 -5.88 -6.92 -6.99
N GLY A 204 -6.99 -7.30 -6.36
CA GLY A 204 -7.88 -6.34 -5.69
C GLY A 204 -8.37 -5.26 -6.65
N ASP A 205 -8.04 -4.00 -6.36
CA ASP A 205 -8.29 -2.84 -7.22
C ASP A 205 -7.11 -2.52 -8.16
N GLY A 206 -6.26 -3.52 -8.39
CA GLY A 206 -5.05 -3.44 -9.20
C GLY A 206 -3.85 -2.88 -8.45
N ILE A 207 -2.72 -3.54 -8.61
CA ILE A 207 -1.45 -3.09 -8.04
C ILE A 207 -0.38 -2.90 -9.11
N THR A 208 0.62 -2.08 -8.83
CA THR A 208 1.91 -2.15 -9.53
C THR A 208 2.94 -2.80 -8.63
N LEU A 209 3.78 -3.62 -9.23
CA LEU A 209 4.98 -4.17 -8.63
C LEU A 209 6.18 -3.67 -9.44
N SER A 210 6.99 -2.80 -8.86
CA SER A 210 8.13 -2.16 -9.52
C SER A 210 9.41 -2.46 -8.75
N VAL A 211 10.44 -2.90 -9.44
CA VAL A 211 11.76 -3.21 -8.84
C VAL A 211 12.78 -2.22 -9.37
N MET A 212 13.59 -1.61 -8.48
CA MET A 212 14.73 -0.75 -8.82
C MET A 212 15.87 -1.60 -9.38
N ARG A 213 16.32 -1.28 -10.61
CA ARG A 213 17.39 -2.02 -11.33
C ARG A 213 18.80 -1.76 -10.82
#